data_de6769cf29322a77cca47c465d705a16
#
_entry.id   de6769cf29322a77cca47c465d705a16
#
_cell.length_a   1.000
_cell.length_b   1.000
_cell.length_c   1.000
_cell.angle_alpha   90.00
_cell.angle_beta   90.00
_cell.angle_gamma   90.00
#
_symmetry.space_group_name_H-M   'P 1'
#
loop_
_entity.id
_entity.type
_entity.pdbx_description
1 polymer ?
#
loop_
_entity_poly.entity_id
_entity_poly.type
_entity_poly.pdbx_seq_one_letter_code
_entity_poly.pdbx_strand_id
1 'polypeptide(L)'
;MKALLLMMIFCSSFLSAQVTTKSADVFEELESGNLTLRISDAVTGRPVAGATVTIETAGEFVTDDEGKVVFPAPEADGIVTVLIRADGYIPTEYPLEIMARTLFFNRISISPILDIKFVRIVLDWDKEPRDLDAHFVKKGTGGYHLSFRDMKVLADGSGMLDIDARNGYGPETITVNEVSTTAVYEYYVHDYSNGSRPASTLLSESKATVKVYGGGKLLKIFQVPRKKEGTVWKVFTIEQGQVREIRQLTGK
;
A
#
# COMPACT_ATOMS: atom_id res chain seq x y z
N MET A 1 11.25 -48.27 19.39
CA MET A 1 10.87 -48.06 17.97
C MET A 1 9.41 -47.64 17.89
N LYS A 2 9.12 -46.61 17.11
CA LYS A 2 7.80 -45.93 16.86
C LYS A 2 7.52 -44.74 17.79
N ALA A 3 8.00 -43.58 17.36
CA ALA A 3 7.30 -42.29 17.51
C ALA A 3 8.09 -41.22 16.72
N LEU A 4 7.83 -41.13 15.43
CA LEU A 4 8.24 -39.96 14.64
C LEU A 4 7.38 -39.92 13.37
N LEU A 5 6.20 -39.34 13.45
CA LEU A 5 5.47 -38.83 12.29
C LEU A 5 4.20 -38.10 12.74
N LEU A 6 4.30 -36.85 13.10
CA LEU A 6 3.16 -35.89 13.05
C LEU A 6 3.65 -34.47 13.30
N MET A 7 4.25 -33.85 12.28
CA MET A 7 4.46 -32.40 12.31
C MET A 7 4.78 -31.89 10.90
N MET A 8 3.81 -31.90 10.03
CA MET A 8 3.84 -31.16 8.76
C MET A 8 2.44 -31.12 8.15
N ILE A 9 1.57 -30.29 8.64
CA ILE A 9 0.40 -29.76 7.90
C ILE A 9 -0.12 -28.56 8.70
N PHE A 10 0.48 -27.37 8.56
CA PHE A 10 -0.14 -26.12 9.00
C PHE A 10 0.50 -24.90 8.35
N CYS A 11 0.70 -24.92 7.04
CA CYS A 11 1.22 -23.73 6.35
C CYS A 11 0.56 -23.40 5.00
N SER A 12 -0.55 -24.05 4.65
CA SER A 12 -1.16 -23.86 3.32
C SER A 12 -2.54 -23.20 3.32
N SER A 13 -3.10 -22.86 4.48
CA SER A 13 -4.47 -22.34 4.57
C SER A 13 -4.57 -20.79 4.54
N PHE A 14 -3.49 -20.06 4.74
CA PHE A 14 -3.58 -18.58 4.84
C PHE A 14 -3.53 -17.84 3.48
N LEU A 15 -3.02 -18.47 2.43
CA LEU A 15 -2.96 -17.83 1.10
C LEU A 15 -4.28 -17.88 0.34
N SER A 16 -5.17 -18.81 0.69
CA SER A 16 -6.48 -18.97 0.02
C SER A 16 -7.54 -17.98 0.52
N ALA A 17 -7.42 -17.51 1.76
CA ALA A 17 -8.44 -16.66 2.38
C ALA A 17 -8.52 -15.24 1.76
N GLN A 18 -7.40 -14.68 1.32
CA GLN A 18 -7.39 -13.31 0.77
C GLN A 18 -8.00 -13.20 -0.64
N VAL A 19 -7.95 -14.25 -1.43
CA VAL A 19 -8.51 -14.24 -2.80
C VAL A 19 -10.00 -14.48 -2.80
N THR A 20 -10.51 -15.29 -1.87
CA THR A 20 -11.93 -15.59 -1.74
C THR A 20 -12.75 -14.44 -1.17
N THR A 21 -12.18 -13.62 -0.29
CA THR A 21 -12.91 -12.52 0.36
C THR A 21 -13.30 -11.39 -0.58
N LYS A 22 -12.55 -11.08 -1.64
CA LYS A 22 -12.91 -9.97 -2.55
C LYS A 22 -14.10 -10.28 -3.45
N SER A 23 -14.22 -11.50 -3.93
CA SER A 23 -15.40 -11.91 -4.71
C SER A 23 -16.67 -11.87 -3.85
N ALA A 24 -16.55 -12.25 -2.57
CA ALA A 24 -17.64 -12.17 -1.61
C ALA A 24 -18.06 -10.73 -1.32
N ASP A 25 -17.08 -9.81 -1.11
CA ASP A 25 -17.37 -8.40 -0.86
C ASP A 25 -18.15 -7.77 -2.03
N VAL A 26 -17.74 -7.99 -3.29
CA VAL A 26 -18.43 -7.43 -4.47
C VAL A 26 -19.86 -7.93 -4.60
N PHE A 27 -20.11 -9.21 -4.34
CA PHE A 27 -21.48 -9.75 -4.36
C PHE A 27 -22.33 -9.15 -3.23
N GLU A 28 -21.78 -9.03 -2.03
CA GLU A 28 -22.45 -8.44 -0.89
C GLU A 28 -22.76 -6.94 -1.13
N GLU A 29 -21.83 -6.20 -1.73
CA GLU A 29 -22.02 -4.80 -2.14
C GLU A 29 -23.15 -4.62 -3.15
N LEU A 30 -23.21 -5.49 -4.18
CA LEU A 30 -24.25 -5.46 -5.20
C LEU A 30 -25.65 -5.79 -4.65
N GLU A 31 -25.73 -6.71 -3.69
CA GLU A 31 -27.01 -7.14 -3.09
C GLU A 31 -27.49 -6.14 -2.03
N SER A 32 -26.60 -5.62 -1.20
CA SER A 32 -26.96 -4.77 -0.05
C SER A 32 -27.02 -3.28 -0.35
N GLY A 33 -26.36 -2.83 -1.43
CA GLY A 33 -26.15 -1.40 -1.71
C GLY A 33 -25.18 -0.71 -0.74
N ASN A 34 -24.43 -1.49 0.05
CA ASN A 34 -23.39 -1.01 0.95
C ASN A 34 -22.00 -1.17 0.29
N LEU A 35 -21.05 -0.40 0.79
CA LEU A 35 -19.65 -0.46 0.36
C LEU A 35 -18.80 -1.12 1.44
N THR A 36 -17.76 -1.83 1.03
CA THR A 36 -16.83 -2.54 1.92
C THR A 36 -15.44 -1.92 1.83
N LEU A 37 -14.92 -1.43 2.97
CA LEU A 37 -13.54 -0.94 3.09
C LEU A 37 -12.75 -1.87 4.03
N ARG A 38 -11.50 -2.21 3.65
CA ARG A 38 -10.60 -3.05 4.43
C ARG A 38 -9.36 -2.29 4.85
N ILE A 39 -9.03 -2.39 6.13
CA ILE A 39 -7.88 -1.74 6.74
C ILE A 39 -6.85 -2.82 7.11
N SER A 40 -5.59 -2.61 6.68
CA SER A 40 -4.48 -3.52 6.96
C SER A 40 -3.27 -2.79 7.55
N ASP A 41 -2.43 -3.55 8.23
CA ASP A 41 -1.15 -3.10 8.75
C ASP A 41 -0.12 -3.01 7.62
N ALA A 42 0.53 -1.87 7.48
CA ALA A 42 1.46 -1.58 6.38
C ALA A 42 2.79 -2.37 6.47
N VAL A 43 3.12 -2.94 7.62
CA VAL A 43 4.38 -3.68 7.84
C VAL A 43 4.17 -5.18 7.74
N THR A 44 3.01 -5.66 8.16
CA THR A 44 2.73 -7.10 8.23
C THR A 44 1.71 -7.58 7.20
N GLY A 45 0.96 -6.67 6.56
CA GLY A 45 -0.16 -6.97 5.67
C GLY A 45 -1.38 -7.56 6.37
N ARG A 46 -1.37 -7.67 7.71
CA ARG A 46 -2.47 -8.27 8.48
C ARG A 46 -3.64 -7.30 8.62
N PRO A 47 -4.88 -7.81 8.74
CA PRO A 47 -6.02 -6.97 9.08
C PRO A 47 -5.80 -6.18 10.38
N VAL A 48 -6.32 -4.95 10.43
CA VAL A 48 -6.36 -4.13 11.65
C VAL A 48 -7.77 -4.14 12.19
N ALA A 49 -8.00 -4.91 13.24
CA ALA A 49 -9.27 -4.95 13.96
C ALA A 49 -9.39 -3.78 14.94
N GLY A 50 -10.62 -3.32 15.22
CA GLY A 50 -10.89 -2.27 16.20
C GLY A 50 -10.47 -0.87 15.77
N ALA A 51 -10.10 -0.66 14.50
CA ALA A 51 -9.82 0.67 13.99
C ALA A 51 -11.11 1.47 13.83
N THR A 52 -11.12 2.70 14.31
CA THR A 52 -12.19 3.68 14.08
C THR A 52 -12.01 4.28 12.69
N VAL A 53 -13.04 4.16 11.85
CA VAL A 53 -13.09 4.67 10.48
C VAL A 53 -14.21 5.69 10.39
N THR A 54 -13.87 6.97 10.33
CA THR A 54 -14.83 8.07 10.13
C THR A 54 -14.91 8.41 8.66
N ILE A 55 -16.08 8.23 8.06
CA ILE A 55 -16.36 8.55 6.65
C ILE A 55 -17.23 9.79 6.61
N GLU A 56 -16.76 10.85 5.96
CA GLU A 56 -17.39 12.18 5.96
C GLU A 56 -18.89 12.17 5.66
N THR A 57 -19.34 11.30 4.76
CA THR A 57 -20.74 11.22 4.33
C THR A 57 -21.57 10.13 5.00
N ALA A 58 -20.94 9.22 5.75
CA ALA A 58 -21.63 8.04 6.30
C ALA A 58 -21.52 7.89 7.82
N GLY A 59 -20.60 8.63 8.47
CA GLY A 59 -20.42 8.57 9.92
C GLY A 59 -19.21 7.71 10.36
N GLU A 60 -19.29 7.19 11.58
CA GLU A 60 -18.19 6.46 12.23
C GLU A 60 -18.49 4.98 12.33
N PHE A 61 -17.50 4.15 12.03
CA PHE A 61 -17.55 2.70 12.02
C PHE A 61 -16.30 2.14 12.71
N VAL A 62 -16.37 0.86 13.11
CA VAL A 62 -15.23 0.15 13.70
C VAL A 62 -14.96 -1.09 12.86
N THR A 63 -13.69 -1.35 12.55
CA THR A 63 -13.29 -2.54 11.79
C THR A 63 -13.49 -3.82 12.62
N ASP A 64 -13.97 -4.86 11.95
CA ASP A 64 -14.07 -6.21 12.50
C ASP A 64 -12.69 -6.94 12.55
N ASP A 65 -12.70 -8.23 12.92
CA ASP A 65 -11.49 -9.06 13.01
C ASP A 65 -10.78 -9.27 11.66
N GLU A 66 -11.50 -9.04 10.54
CA GLU A 66 -10.94 -9.07 9.18
C GLU A 66 -10.49 -7.69 8.71
N GLY A 67 -10.49 -6.67 9.58
CA GLY A 67 -10.18 -5.29 9.25
C GLY A 67 -11.23 -4.64 8.34
N LYS A 68 -12.45 -5.19 8.29
CA LYS A 68 -13.53 -4.79 7.39
C LYS A 68 -14.47 -3.80 8.08
N VAL A 69 -14.88 -2.75 7.35
CA VAL A 69 -16.07 -1.95 7.65
C VAL A 69 -17.02 -1.99 6.46
N VAL A 70 -18.31 -1.99 6.74
CA VAL A 70 -19.39 -1.91 5.75
C VAL A 70 -20.20 -0.67 6.05
N PHE A 71 -20.47 0.16 5.03
CA PHE A 71 -21.16 1.42 5.17
C PHE A 71 -22.07 1.72 3.97
N PRO A 72 -23.14 2.51 4.12
CA PRO A 72 -24.05 2.84 3.03
C PRO A 72 -23.32 3.56 1.89
N ALA A 73 -23.58 3.16 0.64
CA ALA A 73 -23.06 3.87 -0.51
C ALA A 73 -23.64 5.31 -0.55
N PRO A 74 -22.81 6.34 -0.69
CA PRO A 74 -23.29 7.71 -0.88
C PRO A 74 -24.17 7.83 -2.12
N GLU A 75 -25.08 8.81 -2.13
CA GLU A 75 -25.98 9.06 -3.26
C GLU A 75 -25.25 9.55 -4.51
N ALA A 76 -24.15 10.28 -4.33
CA ALA A 76 -23.36 10.87 -5.41
C ALA A 76 -21.97 10.27 -5.50
N ASP A 77 -21.49 10.10 -6.73
CA ASP A 77 -20.09 9.78 -7.01
C ASP A 77 -19.18 10.96 -6.65
N GLY A 78 -17.96 10.67 -6.27
CA GLY A 78 -16.97 11.69 -5.91
C GLY A 78 -15.88 11.19 -4.98
N ILE A 79 -15.16 12.13 -4.38
CA ILE A 79 -14.14 11.86 -3.37
C ILE A 79 -14.72 12.22 -2.01
N VAL A 80 -14.69 11.27 -1.07
CA VAL A 80 -15.04 11.48 0.33
C VAL A 80 -13.81 11.31 1.20
N THR A 81 -13.70 12.11 2.26
CA THR A 81 -12.60 12.00 3.21
C THR A 81 -12.88 10.86 4.19
N VAL A 82 -11.91 9.98 4.34
CA VAL A 82 -11.92 8.91 5.36
C VAL A 82 -10.79 9.15 6.34
N LEU A 83 -11.13 9.23 7.63
CA LEU A 83 -10.16 9.33 8.71
C LEU A 83 -10.12 8.01 9.47
N ILE A 84 -8.93 7.39 9.50
CA ILE A 84 -8.69 6.10 10.15
C ILE A 84 -7.82 6.31 11.36
N ARG A 85 -8.28 5.81 12.52
CA ARG A 85 -7.55 5.82 13.78
C ARG A 85 -7.55 4.43 14.40
N ALA A 86 -6.40 3.99 14.90
CA ALA A 86 -6.26 2.75 15.67
C ALA A 86 -5.15 2.92 16.69
N ASP A 87 -5.25 2.24 17.83
CA ASP A 87 -4.21 2.27 18.85
C ASP A 87 -2.90 1.70 18.31
N GLY A 88 -1.81 2.43 18.49
CA GLY A 88 -0.48 2.04 17.99
C GLY A 88 -0.25 2.39 16.51
N TYR A 89 -1.18 3.06 15.83
CA TYR A 89 -1.05 3.47 14.44
C TYR A 89 -1.03 4.99 14.27
N ILE A 90 -0.42 5.43 13.17
CA ILE A 90 -0.44 6.84 12.75
C ILE A 90 -1.82 7.15 12.17
N PRO A 91 -2.56 8.16 12.69
CA PRO A 91 -3.81 8.60 12.11
C PRO A 91 -3.66 8.89 10.62
N THR A 92 -4.54 8.32 9.81
CA THR A 92 -4.45 8.40 8.35
C THR A 92 -5.72 9.02 7.79
N GLU A 93 -5.59 10.17 7.15
CA GLU A 93 -6.64 10.77 6.34
C GLU A 93 -6.45 10.35 4.87
N TYR A 94 -7.49 9.80 4.26
CA TYR A 94 -7.42 9.22 2.93
C TYR A 94 -8.57 9.71 2.04
N PRO A 95 -8.30 10.19 0.81
CA PRO A 95 -9.31 10.54 -0.17
C PRO A 95 -9.85 9.27 -0.83
N LEU A 96 -11.03 8.82 -0.42
CA LEU A 96 -11.70 7.64 -0.93
C LEU A 96 -12.56 8.01 -2.13
N GLU A 97 -12.27 7.45 -3.29
CA GLU A 97 -13.01 7.72 -4.52
C GLU A 97 -14.15 6.71 -4.71
N ILE A 98 -15.34 7.25 -4.90
CA ILE A 98 -16.58 6.52 -5.19
C ILE A 98 -16.97 6.80 -6.63
N MET A 99 -17.17 5.74 -7.42
CA MET A 99 -17.53 5.82 -8.81
C MET A 99 -18.55 4.74 -9.16
N ALA A 100 -19.66 5.11 -9.78
CA ALA A 100 -20.78 4.23 -10.09
C ALA A 100 -21.28 3.46 -8.85
N ARG A 101 -21.34 4.15 -7.70
CA ARG A 101 -21.74 3.59 -6.40
C ARG A 101 -20.85 2.43 -5.91
N THR A 102 -19.60 2.37 -6.36
CA THR A 102 -18.60 1.40 -5.89
C THR A 102 -17.34 2.13 -5.44
N LEU A 103 -16.53 1.49 -4.60
CA LEU A 103 -15.22 2.03 -4.26
C LEU A 103 -14.25 1.81 -5.40
N PHE A 104 -13.58 2.89 -5.83
CA PHE A 104 -12.49 2.77 -6.80
C PHE A 104 -11.38 1.85 -6.27
N PHE A 105 -11.04 1.99 -4.98
CA PHE A 105 -10.10 1.12 -4.28
C PHE A 105 -10.58 0.94 -2.83
N ASN A 106 -10.72 -0.31 -2.40
CA ASN A 106 -11.34 -0.66 -1.13
C ASN A 106 -10.39 -1.21 -0.06
N ARG A 107 -9.06 -1.03 -0.23
CA ARG A 107 -8.04 -1.47 0.72
C ARG A 107 -7.11 -0.33 1.07
N ILE A 108 -6.92 -0.09 2.36
CA ILE A 108 -6.02 0.96 2.84
C ILE A 108 -5.12 0.36 3.90
N SER A 109 -3.80 0.39 3.64
CA SER A 109 -2.82 0.03 4.66
C SER A 109 -2.46 1.26 5.49
N ILE A 110 -2.48 1.13 6.81
CA ILE A 110 -2.08 2.17 7.76
C ILE A 110 -0.77 1.81 8.45
N SER A 111 0.04 2.82 8.75
CA SER A 111 1.36 2.61 9.35
C SER A 111 1.26 2.53 10.87
N PRO A 112 1.83 1.48 11.51
CA PRO A 112 2.14 1.55 12.93
C PRO A 112 2.97 2.80 13.25
N ILE A 113 2.83 3.31 14.48
CA ILE A 113 3.66 4.42 14.98
C ILE A 113 5.14 4.03 14.81
N LEU A 114 5.92 4.95 14.26
CA LEU A 114 7.35 4.79 14.10
C LEU A 114 8.10 5.95 14.76
N ASP A 115 9.35 5.72 15.12
CA ASP A 115 10.23 6.76 15.67
C ASP A 115 10.31 7.94 14.68
N ILE A 116 10.38 9.15 15.19
CA ILE A 116 10.42 10.41 14.44
C ILE A 116 11.55 10.47 13.39
N LYS A 117 12.59 9.66 13.58
CA LYS A 117 13.72 9.56 12.65
C LYS A 117 13.43 8.78 11.39
N PHE A 118 12.42 7.89 11.43
CA PHE A 118 12.12 7.04 10.30
C PHE A 118 11.22 7.71 9.26
N VAL A 119 11.46 7.33 8.02
CA VAL A 119 10.53 7.53 6.90
C VAL A 119 10.04 6.16 6.45
N ARG A 120 8.73 5.99 6.36
CA ARG A 120 8.09 4.78 5.83
C ARG A 120 7.30 5.10 4.58
N ILE A 121 7.50 4.31 3.55
CA ILE A 121 6.83 4.43 2.26
C ILE A 121 6.03 3.16 2.05
N VAL A 122 4.73 3.31 1.85
CA VAL A 122 3.79 2.19 1.72
C VAL A 122 3.14 2.26 0.35
N LEU A 123 3.28 1.19 -0.43
CA LEU A 123 2.66 0.98 -1.73
C LEU A 123 1.51 0.00 -1.57
N ASP A 124 0.29 0.43 -1.88
CA ASP A 124 -0.88 -0.42 -2.05
C ASP A 124 -1.34 -0.41 -3.50
N TRP A 125 -1.91 -1.51 -3.99
CA TRP A 125 -2.53 -1.59 -5.32
C TRP A 125 -3.65 -2.63 -5.35
N ASP A 126 -4.36 -2.75 -6.46
CA ASP A 126 -5.42 -3.75 -6.66
C ASP A 126 -4.82 -5.14 -6.97
N LYS A 127 -5.65 -6.09 -7.34
CA LYS A 127 -5.26 -7.47 -7.65
C LYS A 127 -4.21 -7.56 -8.75
N GLU A 128 -4.35 -6.73 -9.77
CA GLU A 128 -3.45 -6.70 -10.92
C GLU A 128 -2.77 -5.31 -11.05
N PRO A 129 -1.51 -5.26 -11.44
CA PRO A 129 -0.57 -6.37 -11.66
C PRO A 129 -0.30 -7.18 -10.39
N ARG A 130 0.03 -8.46 -10.54
CA ARG A 130 0.31 -9.33 -9.38
C ARG A 130 1.50 -8.85 -8.55
N ASP A 131 2.49 -8.30 -9.21
CA ASP A 131 3.80 -7.99 -8.64
C ASP A 131 4.21 -6.58 -9.06
N LEU A 132 4.14 -5.65 -8.12
CA LEU A 132 4.64 -4.28 -8.22
C LEU A 132 5.78 -4.12 -7.23
N ASP A 133 6.96 -3.79 -7.73
CA ASP A 133 8.17 -3.60 -6.92
C ASP A 133 8.36 -2.14 -6.51
N ALA A 134 8.56 -1.92 -5.22
CA ALA A 134 8.99 -0.65 -4.66
C ALA A 134 10.52 -0.50 -4.74
N HIS A 135 10.97 0.64 -5.19
CA HIS A 135 12.39 0.98 -5.30
C HIS A 135 12.67 2.31 -4.61
N PHE A 136 13.64 2.33 -3.70
CA PHE A 136 14.12 3.55 -3.05
C PHE A 136 15.63 3.69 -3.24
N VAL A 137 16.03 4.72 -3.96
CA VAL A 137 17.42 4.93 -4.40
C VAL A 137 17.98 6.21 -3.78
N LYS A 138 19.04 6.09 -2.99
CA LYS A 138 19.88 7.22 -2.60
C LYS A 138 20.94 7.45 -3.66
N LYS A 139 21.02 8.65 -4.22
CA LYS A 139 21.98 9.03 -5.26
C LYS A 139 23.26 9.62 -4.66
N GLY A 140 24.38 9.49 -5.40
CA GLY A 140 25.67 10.10 -5.03
C GLY A 140 26.53 9.25 -4.10
N THR A 141 27.44 9.91 -3.39
CA THR A 141 28.39 9.24 -2.48
C THR A 141 27.64 8.52 -1.34
N GLY A 142 28.01 7.26 -1.09
CA GLY A 142 27.28 6.40 -0.13
C GLY A 142 25.85 6.09 -0.60
N GLY A 143 25.65 6.07 -1.92
CA GLY A 143 24.38 5.70 -2.53
C GLY A 143 24.03 4.23 -2.29
N TYR A 144 22.73 3.95 -2.29
CA TYR A 144 22.19 2.59 -2.17
C TYR A 144 20.88 2.47 -2.95
N HIS A 145 20.46 1.23 -3.18
CA HIS A 145 19.20 0.91 -3.81
C HIS A 145 18.48 -0.16 -2.98
N LEU A 146 17.41 0.26 -2.29
CA LEU A 146 16.51 -0.65 -1.60
C LEU A 146 15.44 -1.15 -2.56
N SER A 147 15.38 -2.47 -2.74
CA SER A 147 14.36 -3.19 -3.50
C SER A 147 14.45 -4.68 -3.19
N PHE A 148 13.49 -5.47 -3.66
CA PHE A 148 13.54 -6.93 -3.48
C PHE A 148 14.79 -7.56 -4.11
N ARG A 149 15.29 -6.99 -5.21
CA ARG A 149 16.38 -7.53 -6.02
C ARG A 149 17.75 -7.05 -5.56
N ASP A 150 17.88 -5.75 -5.31
CA ASP A 150 19.19 -5.17 -5.10
C ASP A 150 19.64 -5.26 -3.64
N MET A 151 18.79 -4.83 -2.71
CA MET A 151 19.13 -4.82 -1.30
C MET A 151 17.85 -4.74 -0.46
N LYS A 152 17.46 -5.86 0.14
CA LYS A 152 16.30 -5.88 1.04
C LYS A 152 16.54 -5.20 2.38
N VAL A 153 17.78 -5.26 2.87
CA VAL A 153 18.22 -4.65 4.12
C VAL A 153 19.59 -4.01 3.89
N LEU A 154 19.72 -2.75 4.27
CA LEU A 154 21.03 -2.07 4.23
C LEU A 154 21.97 -2.70 5.25
N ALA A 155 23.27 -2.81 4.91
CA ALA A 155 24.26 -3.49 5.73
C ALA A 155 24.42 -2.90 7.14
N ASP A 156 24.13 -1.59 7.28
CA ASP A 156 24.17 -0.87 8.56
C ASP A 156 22.80 -0.86 9.28
N GLY A 157 21.78 -1.54 8.72
CA GLY A 157 20.43 -1.56 9.27
C GLY A 157 19.66 -0.25 9.14
N SER A 158 20.17 0.73 8.38
CA SER A 158 19.54 2.04 8.24
C SER A 158 18.32 2.06 7.32
N GLY A 159 17.99 0.95 6.68
CA GLY A 159 16.80 0.83 5.83
C GLY A 159 16.52 -0.61 5.42
N MET A 160 15.24 -0.89 5.16
CA MET A 160 14.79 -2.21 4.74
C MET A 160 13.52 -2.15 3.89
N LEU A 161 13.33 -3.18 3.09
CA LEU A 161 12.04 -3.57 2.52
C LEU A 161 11.34 -4.45 3.55
N ASP A 162 10.36 -3.89 4.28
CA ASP A 162 9.68 -4.58 5.39
C ASP A 162 8.82 -5.74 4.89
N ILE A 163 8.09 -5.53 3.80
CA ILE A 163 7.21 -6.51 3.17
C ILE A 163 7.30 -6.40 1.65
N ASP A 164 7.34 -7.56 1.00
CA ASP A 164 7.44 -7.78 -0.45
C ASP A 164 6.21 -8.60 -0.89
N ALA A 165 5.19 -7.93 -1.44
CA ALA A 165 3.92 -8.53 -1.82
C ALA A 165 3.91 -8.90 -3.31
N ARG A 166 3.78 -10.21 -3.64
CA ARG A 166 3.86 -10.75 -5.01
C ARG A 166 2.59 -11.38 -5.55
N ASN A 167 1.46 -11.14 -4.88
CA ASN A 167 0.19 -11.76 -5.25
C ASN A 167 -0.97 -10.75 -5.40
N GLY A 168 -0.64 -9.51 -5.72
CA GLY A 168 -1.57 -8.40 -5.76
C GLY A 168 -1.92 -7.84 -4.38
N TYR A 169 -2.64 -6.73 -4.38
CA TYR A 169 -3.18 -5.96 -3.24
C TYR A 169 -2.16 -5.21 -2.38
N GLY A 170 -0.87 -5.55 -2.43
CA GLY A 170 0.09 -4.98 -1.48
C GLY A 170 -0.16 -5.45 -0.03
N PRO A 171 0.29 -4.72 0.98
CA PRO A 171 1.22 -3.61 0.84
C PRO A 171 2.63 -4.08 0.47
N GLU A 172 3.39 -3.20 -0.18
CA GLU A 172 4.85 -3.30 -0.20
C GLU A 172 5.41 -2.08 0.51
N THR A 173 6.32 -2.29 1.46
CA THR A 173 6.70 -1.26 2.39
C THR A 173 8.20 -1.15 2.53
N ILE A 174 8.73 0.07 2.41
CA ILE A 174 10.11 0.40 2.69
C ILE A 174 10.16 1.33 3.90
N THR A 175 10.99 0.97 4.87
CA THR A 175 11.32 1.84 6.01
C THR A 175 12.81 2.19 5.97
N VAL A 176 13.12 3.48 6.10
CA VAL A 176 14.49 3.99 6.20
C VAL A 176 14.64 4.86 7.43
N ASN A 177 15.79 4.73 8.09
CA ASN A 177 16.22 5.67 9.12
C ASN A 177 16.61 6.96 8.43
N GLU A 178 16.49 8.04 9.07
CA GLU A 178 16.96 9.37 8.74
C GLU A 178 17.25 9.66 7.25
N VAL A 179 16.48 10.52 6.66
CA VAL A 179 16.70 11.04 5.29
C VAL A 179 17.60 12.28 5.39
N SER A 180 18.82 12.17 4.85
CA SER A 180 19.77 13.30 4.83
C SER A 180 19.24 14.45 3.97
N THR A 181 19.33 15.67 4.48
CA THR A 181 18.98 16.90 3.74
C THR A 181 19.97 17.25 2.63
N THR A 182 21.15 16.63 2.62
CA THR A 182 22.20 16.88 1.61
C THR A 182 22.23 15.85 0.49
N ALA A 183 21.46 14.75 0.63
CA ALA A 183 21.36 13.72 -0.39
C ALA A 183 20.08 13.86 -1.21
N VAL A 184 20.11 13.26 -2.40
CA VAL A 184 18.94 13.13 -3.27
C VAL A 184 18.47 11.68 -3.24
N TYR A 185 17.18 11.49 -3.02
CA TYR A 185 16.55 10.17 -3.06
C TYR A 185 15.48 10.16 -4.15
N GLU A 186 15.30 9.01 -4.78
CA GLU A 186 14.25 8.77 -5.76
C GLU A 186 13.44 7.53 -5.33
N TYR A 187 12.11 7.65 -5.35
CA TYR A 187 11.21 6.52 -5.18
C TYR A 187 10.44 6.28 -6.47
N TYR A 188 10.43 5.04 -6.92
CA TYR A 188 9.66 4.60 -8.07
C TYR A 188 9.06 3.21 -7.86
N VAL A 189 8.02 2.92 -8.60
CA VAL A 189 7.34 1.63 -8.65
C VAL A 189 7.58 1.00 -10.00
N HIS A 190 7.95 -0.27 -10.03
CA HIS A 190 8.14 -1.06 -11.24
C HIS A 190 7.09 -2.17 -11.34
N ASP A 191 6.35 -2.24 -12.44
CA ASP A 191 5.48 -3.37 -12.76
C ASP A 191 6.34 -4.55 -13.22
N TYR A 192 6.76 -5.39 -12.27
CA TYR A 192 7.56 -6.55 -12.55
C TYR A 192 6.82 -7.57 -13.41
N SER A 193 5.54 -7.76 -13.16
CA SER A 193 4.69 -8.68 -13.93
C SER A 193 4.67 -8.37 -15.43
N ASN A 194 4.80 -7.09 -15.81
CA ASN A 194 4.73 -6.62 -17.19
C ASN A 194 6.01 -5.94 -17.66
N GLY A 195 7.14 -6.12 -16.97
CA GLY A 195 8.41 -5.45 -17.26
C GLY A 195 8.95 -5.64 -18.69
N SER A 196 8.54 -6.70 -19.38
CA SER A 196 8.86 -6.94 -20.81
C SER A 196 7.90 -6.25 -21.79
N ARG A 197 6.89 -5.52 -21.31
CA ARG A 197 5.83 -4.88 -22.12
C ARG A 197 5.80 -3.38 -21.87
N PRO A 198 6.72 -2.58 -22.45
CA PRO A 198 6.85 -1.14 -22.13
C PRO A 198 5.60 -0.30 -22.44
N ALA A 199 4.71 -0.79 -23.30
CA ALA A 199 3.43 -0.16 -23.61
C ALA A 199 2.25 -0.73 -22.79
N SER A 200 2.53 -1.45 -21.69
CA SER A 200 1.47 -1.96 -20.79
C SER A 200 0.74 -0.80 -20.12
N THR A 201 -0.60 -0.90 -20.03
CA THR A 201 -1.45 0.02 -19.25
C THR A 201 -1.74 -0.49 -17.84
N LEU A 202 -1.34 -1.73 -17.52
CA LEU A 202 -1.74 -2.40 -16.27
C LEU A 202 -1.25 -1.67 -15.02
N LEU A 203 -0.05 -1.06 -15.04
CA LEU A 203 0.41 -0.23 -13.93
C LEU A 203 -0.52 1.00 -13.74
N SER A 204 -0.91 1.64 -14.82
CA SER A 204 -1.85 2.78 -14.81
C SER A 204 -3.26 2.41 -14.33
N GLU A 205 -3.65 1.15 -14.49
CA GLU A 205 -4.95 0.60 -14.10
C GLU A 205 -4.93 -0.05 -12.70
N SER A 206 -3.75 -0.22 -12.12
CA SER A 206 -3.51 -0.93 -10.86
C SER A 206 -4.14 -0.25 -9.62
N LYS A 207 -4.60 1.00 -9.74
CA LYS A 207 -5.04 1.84 -8.62
C LYS A 207 -3.94 2.05 -7.56
N ALA A 208 -2.67 1.90 -7.96
CA ALA A 208 -1.55 1.99 -7.07
C ALA A 208 -1.53 3.34 -6.34
N THR A 209 -1.33 3.27 -5.03
CA THR A 209 -1.27 4.41 -4.13
C THR A 209 -0.01 4.31 -3.27
N VAL A 210 0.77 5.37 -3.22
CA VAL A 210 1.97 5.47 -2.39
C VAL A 210 1.73 6.46 -1.27
N LYS A 211 1.90 6.02 -0.02
CA LYS A 211 1.81 6.84 1.19
C LYS A 211 3.19 7.01 1.80
N VAL A 212 3.53 8.25 2.16
CA VAL A 212 4.80 8.59 2.81
C VAL A 212 4.51 9.05 4.23
N TYR A 213 5.06 8.34 5.20
CA TYR A 213 4.99 8.68 6.62
C TYR A 213 6.36 9.14 7.12
N GLY A 214 6.36 10.12 8.01
CA GLY A 214 7.56 10.62 8.66
C GLY A 214 7.22 11.60 9.78
N GLY A 215 8.07 11.72 10.79
CA GLY A 215 7.82 12.58 11.93
C GLY A 215 6.52 12.24 12.68
N GLY A 216 6.15 10.97 12.71
CA GLY A 216 4.93 10.49 13.40
C GLY A 216 3.61 10.83 12.70
N LYS A 217 3.62 11.18 11.43
CA LYS A 217 2.42 11.55 10.66
C LYS A 217 2.48 11.11 9.21
N LEU A 218 1.32 11.02 8.56
CA LEU A 218 1.22 10.91 7.12
C LEU A 218 1.59 12.25 6.48
N LEU A 219 2.62 12.24 5.63
CA LEU A 219 3.15 13.45 4.98
C LEU A 219 2.50 13.68 3.61
N LYS A 220 2.34 12.61 2.82
CA LYS A 220 1.84 12.71 1.45
C LYS A 220 1.26 11.40 0.93
N ILE A 221 0.28 11.52 0.01
CA ILE A 221 -0.29 10.41 -0.75
C ILE A 221 -0.09 10.72 -2.23
N PHE A 222 0.31 9.71 -3.00
CA PHE A 222 0.42 9.76 -4.45
C PHE A 222 -0.43 8.67 -5.06
N GLN A 223 -1.09 8.97 -6.17
CA GLN A 223 -1.84 8.00 -6.97
C GLN A 223 -1.18 7.83 -8.34
N VAL A 224 -1.16 6.59 -8.83
CA VAL A 224 -0.61 6.29 -10.15
C VAL A 224 -1.35 7.10 -11.24
N PRO A 225 -0.62 7.69 -12.22
CA PRO A 225 -1.25 8.38 -13.34
C PRO A 225 -2.13 7.43 -14.14
N ARG A 226 -3.40 7.81 -14.36
CA ARG A 226 -4.37 6.99 -15.10
C ARG A 226 -4.23 7.15 -16.61
N LYS A 227 -4.66 6.13 -17.36
CA LYS A 227 -4.74 6.14 -18.84
C LYS A 227 -3.38 6.46 -19.47
N LYS A 228 -2.31 5.85 -18.94
CA LYS A 228 -0.95 5.98 -19.42
C LYS A 228 -0.35 4.60 -19.69
N GLU A 229 0.52 4.52 -20.69
CA GLU A 229 1.36 3.36 -20.94
C GLU A 229 2.67 3.48 -20.16
N GLY A 230 3.18 2.34 -19.69
CA GLY A 230 4.47 2.27 -19.00
C GLY A 230 4.49 1.22 -17.92
N THR A 231 5.70 0.81 -17.56
CA THR A 231 5.97 -0.19 -16.52
C THR A 231 6.76 0.38 -15.33
N VAL A 232 7.16 1.65 -15.41
CA VAL A 232 7.87 2.34 -14.32
C VAL A 232 7.17 3.65 -14.00
N TRP A 233 6.67 3.76 -12.77
CA TRP A 233 6.11 4.99 -12.24
C TRP A 233 7.12 5.68 -11.32
N LYS A 234 7.73 6.77 -11.78
CA LYS A 234 8.52 7.66 -10.94
C LYS A 234 7.56 8.52 -10.11
N VAL A 235 7.56 8.26 -8.80
CA VAL A 235 6.58 8.82 -7.89
C VAL A 235 7.03 10.16 -7.36
N PHE A 236 8.22 10.19 -6.72
CA PHE A 236 8.76 11.39 -6.10
C PHE A 236 10.28 11.32 -5.95
N THR A 237 10.89 12.52 -5.73
CA THR A 237 12.22 12.65 -5.14
C THR A 237 12.13 13.22 -3.73
N ILE A 238 13.16 12.97 -2.92
CA ILE A 238 13.41 13.73 -1.69
C ILE A 238 14.69 14.53 -1.92
N GLU A 239 14.58 15.84 -1.87
CA GLU A 239 15.67 16.79 -2.05
C GLU A 239 15.59 17.84 -0.95
N GLN A 240 16.71 18.11 -0.29
CA GLN A 240 16.75 19.02 0.86
C GLN A 240 15.73 18.69 1.95
N GLY A 241 15.47 17.39 2.16
CA GLY A 241 14.47 16.90 3.11
C GLY A 241 13.01 17.11 2.69
N GLN A 242 12.75 17.57 1.46
CA GLN A 242 11.39 17.81 0.95
C GLN A 242 10.99 16.78 -0.10
N VAL A 243 9.78 16.26 0.04
CA VAL A 243 9.18 15.32 -0.92
C VAL A 243 8.62 16.10 -2.10
N ARG A 244 9.17 15.87 -3.30
CA ARG A 244 8.76 16.49 -4.57
C ARG A 244 8.16 15.46 -5.51
N GLU A 245 6.93 15.67 -5.92
CA GLU A 245 6.23 14.77 -6.84
C GLU A 245 6.81 14.84 -8.26
N ILE A 246 6.94 13.66 -8.94
CA ILE A 246 7.41 13.57 -10.33
C ILE A 246 6.25 13.29 -11.31
N ARG A 247 5.31 12.40 -10.94
CA ARG A 247 4.14 11.99 -11.77
C ARG A 247 4.48 11.43 -13.16
N GLN A 248 5.63 10.79 -13.33
CA GLN A 248 6.06 10.27 -14.62
C GLN A 248 5.82 8.76 -14.68
N LEU A 249 5.14 8.30 -15.75
CA LEU A 249 5.01 6.89 -16.11
C LEU A 249 5.75 6.66 -17.41
N THR A 250 6.66 5.67 -17.45
CA THR A 250 7.49 5.37 -18.62
C THR A 250 7.56 3.87 -18.85
N GLY A 251 7.82 3.49 -20.10
CA GLY A 251 8.36 2.15 -20.41
C GLY A 251 9.81 2.03 -19.90
N LYS A 252 10.25 0.83 -19.66
CA LYS A 252 11.63 0.53 -19.30
C LYS A 252 12.48 0.38 -20.55
#